data_8d4c5fc61de2b499f071a188ccb19f55
#
_entry.id   8d4c5fc61de2b499f071a188ccb19f55
#
_cell.length_a   1.000
_cell.length_b   1.000
_cell.length_c   1.000
_cell.angle_alpha   90.00
_cell.angle_beta   90.00
_cell.angle_gamma   90.00
#
_symmetry.space_group_name_H-M   'P 1'
#
loop_
_entity.id
_entity.type
_entity.pdbx_description
1 polymer ?
#
loop_
_entity_poly.entity_id
_entity_poly.type
_entity_poly.pdbx_seq_one_letter_code
_entity_poly.pdbx_strand_id
1 'polypeptide(L)'
;MKQSNRFRNLLRTLLVSTGFLLLLSPNLARGQGYHLGLQLKPNISMAEPRELSHANIGAETHFGYGFVFDAMFTETYAIGTGVNVFYNGGVTRHLAMREDQNGAFIEAVQLRQQQQYVEIPLTFKMRTNEIGYATYFGQFGMGFGLNVRSEGTQKTTPFAVLDSLGGVSELVFSSTLLESAASEQVSMAARTRLFRPSLIIGFGVERRLTGTTALVFAVRYNVGLRSQYEDFSVLQSQSAEELIYQYDAASGQELPVPVQMQGKTGQIELCFGLMF
;
A
#
# COMPACT_ATOMS: atom_id res chain seq x y z
N MET A 1 3.17 -30.99 -11.42
CA MET A 1 1.90 -31.66 -11.03
C MET A 1 1.55 -31.62 -9.55
N LYS A 2 2.50 -31.52 -8.61
CA LYS A 2 2.22 -31.53 -7.14
C LYS A 2 1.61 -30.22 -6.58
N GLN A 3 1.85 -29.08 -7.22
CA GLN A 3 1.37 -27.75 -6.79
C GLN A 3 -0.13 -27.51 -7.11
N SER A 4 -0.61 -28.02 -8.24
CA SER A 4 -2.02 -27.91 -8.65
C SER A 4 -2.99 -28.60 -7.67
N ASN A 5 -2.57 -29.71 -7.07
CA ASN A 5 -3.39 -30.45 -6.11
C ASN A 5 -3.51 -29.75 -4.75
N ARG A 6 -2.47 -29.01 -4.32
CA ARG A 6 -2.51 -28.23 -3.07
C ARG A 6 -3.45 -27.03 -3.18
N PHE A 7 -3.43 -26.33 -4.31
CA PHE A 7 -4.31 -25.20 -4.57
C PHE A 7 -5.78 -25.63 -4.64
N ARG A 8 -6.07 -26.75 -5.31
CA ARG A 8 -7.43 -27.31 -5.40
C ARG A 8 -7.98 -27.79 -4.06
N ASN A 9 -7.12 -28.33 -3.21
CA ASN A 9 -7.53 -28.76 -1.87
C ASN A 9 -7.74 -27.55 -0.93
N LEU A 10 -6.91 -26.49 -1.02
CA LEU A 10 -7.11 -25.23 -0.31
C LEU A 10 -8.42 -24.57 -0.72
N LEU A 11 -8.74 -24.52 -2.01
CA LEU A 11 -9.98 -23.94 -2.51
C LEU A 11 -11.21 -24.74 -2.03
N ARG A 12 -11.12 -26.07 -2.01
CA ARG A 12 -12.19 -26.94 -1.48
C ARG A 12 -12.39 -26.75 0.04
N THR A 13 -11.32 -26.65 0.81
CA THR A 13 -11.41 -26.43 2.25
C THR A 13 -12.00 -25.05 2.54
N LEU A 14 -11.64 -24.04 1.76
CA LEU A 14 -12.18 -22.69 1.89
C LEU A 14 -13.68 -22.66 1.54
N LEU A 15 -14.09 -23.31 0.45
CA LEU A 15 -15.51 -23.43 0.05
C LEU A 15 -16.35 -24.19 1.09
N VAL A 16 -15.82 -25.27 1.67
CA VAL A 16 -16.51 -26.05 2.69
C VAL A 16 -16.61 -25.27 4.00
N SER A 17 -15.55 -24.54 4.41
CA SER A 17 -15.59 -23.72 5.63
C SER A 17 -16.52 -22.51 5.48
N THR A 18 -16.56 -21.89 4.30
CA THR A 18 -17.50 -20.78 4.00
C THR A 18 -18.94 -21.26 3.95
N GLY A 19 -19.20 -22.45 3.38
CA GLY A 19 -20.52 -23.09 3.38
C GLY A 19 -20.99 -23.47 4.78
N PHE A 20 -20.08 -23.94 5.63
CA PHE A 20 -20.38 -24.27 7.02
C PHE A 20 -20.65 -23.02 7.88
N LEU A 21 -19.96 -21.92 7.62
CA LEU A 21 -20.20 -20.63 8.28
C LEU A 21 -21.57 -20.04 7.91
N LEU A 22 -22.00 -20.22 6.66
CA LEU A 22 -23.33 -19.81 6.19
C LEU A 22 -24.47 -20.66 6.78
N LEU A 23 -24.20 -21.93 7.09
CA LEU A 23 -25.20 -22.84 7.72
C LEU A 23 -25.34 -22.59 9.22
N LEU A 24 -24.37 -21.97 9.89
CA LEU A 24 -24.43 -21.64 11.31
C LEU A 24 -25.20 -20.34 11.62
N SER A 25 -25.80 -19.69 10.63
CA SER A 25 -26.48 -18.40 10.79
C SER A 25 -28.00 -18.35 10.59
N PRO A 26 -28.82 -19.39 11.02
CA PRO A 26 -30.26 -19.22 10.95
C PRO A 26 -30.84 -18.23 11.98
N ASN A 27 -30.05 -17.82 12.99
CA ASN A 27 -30.51 -16.91 14.04
C ASN A 27 -30.01 -15.46 13.87
N LEU A 28 -29.04 -15.20 13.02
CA LEU A 28 -28.58 -13.84 12.66
C LEU A 28 -29.55 -13.15 11.69
N ALA A 29 -30.43 -13.89 11.02
CA ALA A 29 -31.45 -13.35 10.11
C ALA A 29 -32.59 -12.60 10.82
N ARG A 30 -32.63 -12.57 12.15
CA ARG A 30 -33.50 -11.70 12.96
C ARG A 30 -32.81 -10.34 13.27
N GLY A 31 -31.65 -10.08 12.72
CA GLY A 31 -30.94 -8.81 12.83
C GLY A 31 -31.68 -7.69 12.07
N GLN A 32 -31.61 -6.50 12.60
CA GLN A 32 -32.39 -5.31 12.28
C GLN A 32 -31.99 -4.63 10.95
N GLY A 33 -31.73 -5.40 9.92
CA GLY A 33 -31.50 -4.88 8.57
C GLY A 33 -30.06 -4.96 8.10
N TYR A 34 -29.92 -4.76 6.81
CA TYR A 34 -28.62 -4.62 6.15
C TYR A 34 -28.68 -3.39 5.25
N HIS A 35 -27.55 -2.74 5.11
CA HIS A 35 -27.40 -1.63 4.21
C HIS A 35 -26.35 -1.98 3.14
N LEU A 36 -26.71 -1.69 1.91
CA LEU A 36 -25.83 -1.81 0.75
C LEU A 36 -25.43 -0.42 0.28
N GLY A 37 -24.23 -0.27 -0.24
CA GLY A 37 -23.83 1.03 -0.74
C GLY A 37 -22.69 0.98 -1.73
N LEU A 38 -22.60 2.07 -2.49
CA LEU A 38 -21.49 2.35 -3.40
C LEU A 38 -20.72 3.56 -2.89
N GLN A 39 -19.41 3.50 -2.89
CA GLN A 39 -18.56 4.57 -2.42
C GLN A 39 -17.47 4.91 -3.43
N LEU A 40 -17.23 6.21 -3.59
CA LEU A 40 -16.03 6.77 -4.21
C LEU A 40 -15.06 7.15 -3.10
N LYS A 41 -13.77 6.86 -3.31
CA LYS A 41 -12.73 6.98 -2.30
C LYS A 41 -11.47 7.65 -2.85
N PRO A 42 -11.50 8.96 -3.15
CA PRO A 42 -10.24 9.66 -3.36
C PRO A 42 -9.37 9.51 -2.12
N ASN A 43 -8.08 9.24 -2.33
CA ASN A 43 -7.14 9.01 -1.24
C ASN A 43 -5.81 9.71 -1.49
N ILE A 44 -5.13 10.01 -0.40
CA ILE A 44 -3.75 10.48 -0.38
C ILE A 44 -2.95 9.38 0.30
N SER A 45 -1.98 8.84 -0.39
CA SER A 45 -1.12 7.77 0.11
C SER A 45 0.34 8.20 0.17
N MET A 46 1.07 7.62 1.10
CA MET A 46 2.51 7.82 1.25
C MET A 46 3.20 6.51 1.60
N ALA A 47 4.38 6.34 1.05
CA ALA A 47 5.26 5.23 1.39
C ALA A 47 6.07 5.61 2.63
N GLU A 48 6.11 4.73 3.61
CA GLU A 48 6.93 4.86 4.81
C GLU A 48 8.08 3.84 4.72
N PRO A 49 9.24 4.23 4.16
CA PRO A 49 10.40 3.36 4.11
C PRO A 49 10.87 3.09 5.55
N ARG A 50 11.30 1.88 5.81
CA ARG A 50 11.78 1.47 7.13
C ARG A 50 13.28 1.65 7.27
N GLU A 51 13.96 1.76 6.17
CA GLU A 51 15.41 1.89 6.11
C GLU A 51 15.83 3.35 6.09
N LEU A 52 16.92 3.65 6.82
CA LEU A 52 17.50 5.00 6.92
C LEU A 52 18.08 5.51 5.60
N SER A 53 18.42 4.59 4.69
CA SER A 53 18.91 4.93 3.34
C SER A 53 17.85 5.44 2.39
N HIS A 54 16.57 5.19 2.69
CA HIS A 54 15.44 5.60 1.88
C HIS A 54 14.65 6.71 2.56
N ALA A 55 14.43 7.81 1.88
CA ALA A 55 13.60 8.91 2.36
C ALA A 55 12.28 8.96 1.60
N ASN A 56 11.18 9.15 2.31
CA ASN A 56 9.94 9.54 1.67
C ASN A 56 10.03 11.00 1.25
N ILE A 57 9.82 11.28 -0.01
CA ILE A 57 9.88 12.65 -0.56
C ILE A 57 8.55 13.16 -1.11
N GLY A 58 7.49 12.34 -1.07
CA GLY A 58 6.18 12.78 -1.54
C GLY A 58 5.05 11.81 -1.29
N ALA A 59 3.89 12.39 -1.02
CA ALA A 59 2.61 11.71 -1.03
C ALA A 59 1.99 11.75 -2.42
N GLU A 60 1.17 10.78 -2.74
CA GLU A 60 0.46 10.69 -4.01
C GLU A 60 -1.04 10.66 -3.80
N THR A 61 -1.74 11.36 -4.70
CA THR A 61 -3.21 11.36 -4.71
C THR A 61 -3.69 10.33 -5.72
N HIS A 62 -4.57 9.46 -5.26
CA HIS A 62 -5.16 8.42 -6.07
C HIS A 62 -6.67 8.40 -5.90
N PHE A 63 -7.31 7.57 -6.70
CA PHE A 63 -8.75 7.37 -6.69
C PHE A 63 -9.07 5.91 -6.45
N GLY A 64 -10.07 5.66 -5.59
CA GLY A 64 -10.62 4.34 -5.34
C GLY A 64 -12.13 4.34 -5.41
N TYR A 65 -12.71 3.17 -5.45
CA TYR A 65 -14.15 2.96 -5.39
C TYR A 65 -14.43 1.62 -4.70
N GLY A 66 -15.64 1.45 -4.23
CA GLY A 66 -16.00 0.20 -3.57
C GLY A 66 -17.48 0.03 -3.36
N PHE A 67 -17.80 -1.22 -3.11
CA PHE A 67 -19.11 -1.68 -2.65
C PHE A 67 -19.01 -1.92 -1.14
N VAL A 68 -20.01 -1.47 -0.40
CA VAL A 68 -20.09 -1.60 1.06
C VAL A 68 -21.34 -2.38 1.41
N PHE A 69 -21.18 -3.28 2.37
CA PHE A 69 -22.26 -4.05 2.99
C PHE A 69 -22.13 -3.91 4.50
N ASP A 70 -23.14 -3.32 5.14
CA ASP A 70 -23.23 -3.20 6.59
C ASP A 70 -24.35 -4.13 7.10
N ALA A 71 -24.00 -5.11 7.92
CA ALA A 71 -24.94 -5.97 8.62
C ALA A 71 -25.21 -5.40 10.02
N MET A 72 -26.41 -4.88 10.22
CA MET A 72 -26.83 -4.32 11.50
C MET A 72 -27.27 -5.43 12.45
N PHE A 73 -26.66 -5.52 13.62
CA PHE A 73 -27.12 -6.44 14.68
C PHE A 73 -27.82 -5.72 15.84
N THR A 74 -27.64 -4.40 15.92
CA THR A 74 -28.44 -3.49 16.73
C THR A 74 -28.65 -2.18 15.96
N GLU A 75 -29.45 -1.25 16.46
CA GLU A 75 -29.64 0.06 15.84
C GLU A 75 -28.35 0.89 15.79
N THR A 76 -27.42 0.62 16.72
CA THR A 76 -26.20 1.39 16.92
C THR A 76 -24.92 0.64 16.50
N TYR A 77 -24.98 -0.66 16.24
CA TYR A 77 -23.81 -1.45 15.94
C TYR A 77 -24.00 -2.28 14.67
N ALA A 78 -22.97 -2.27 13.83
CA ALA A 78 -22.92 -3.06 12.60
C ALA A 78 -21.55 -3.69 12.39
N ILE A 79 -21.53 -4.75 11.59
CA ILE A 79 -20.33 -5.26 10.96
C ILE A 79 -20.36 -4.83 9.51
N GLY A 80 -19.34 -4.08 9.11
CA GLY A 80 -19.14 -3.62 7.75
C GLY A 80 -18.15 -4.50 7.00
N THR A 81 -18.52 -4.86 5.78
CA THR A 81 -17.65 -5.54 4.82
C THR A 81 -17.88 -4.99 3.43
N GLY A 82 -17.29 -5.60 2.42
CA GLY A 82 -17.47 -5.16 1.04
C GLY A 82 -16.29 -5.50 0.15
N VAL A 83 -16.20 -4.80 -0.98
CA VAL A 83 -15.06 -4.90 -1.90
C VAL A 83 -14.63 -3.51 -2.28
N ASN A 84 -13.37 -3.17 -2.01
CA ASN A 84 -12.76 -1.90 -2.38
C ASN A 84 -11.70 -2.13 -3.44
N VAL A 85 -11.67 -1.26 -4.44
CA VAL A 85 -10.57 -1.17 -5.41
C VAL A 85 -9.95 0.20 -5.25
N PHE A 86 -8.67 0.25 -4.97
CA PHE A 86 -7.96 1.52 -4.79
C PHE A 86 -6.52 1.43 -5.24
N TYR A 87 -5.94 2.58 -5.51
CA TYR A 87 -4.52 2.74 -5.76
C TYR A 87 -3.84 3.29 -4.52
N ASN A 88 -2.62 2.82 -4.30
CA ASN A 88 -1.76 3.21 -3.20
C ASN A 88 -0.34 3.37 -3.72
N GLY A 89 0.43 4.27 -3.17
CA GLY A 89 1.79 4.53 -3.64
C GLY A 89 2.50 5.59 -2.82
N GLY A 90 3.56 6.10 -3.39
CA GLY A 90 4.38 7.16 -2.81
C GLY A 90 5.68 7.31 -3.56
N VAL A 91 6.41 8.37 -3.25
CA VAL A 91 7.69 8.67 -3.86
C VAL A 91 8.79 8.54 -2.82
N THR A 92 9.73 7.65 -3.09
CA THR A 92 10.91 7.44 -2.25
C THR A 92 12.18 7.88 -2.98
N ARG A 93 13.19 8.29 -2.23
CA ARG A 93 14.52 8.62 -2.74
C ARG A 93 15.57 7.88 -1.94
N HIS A 94 16.58 7.37 -2.64
CA HIS A 94 17.80 6.85 -2.06
C HIS A 94 19.00 7.26 -2.91
N LEU A 95 20.19 7.11 -2.36
CA LEU A 95 21.44 7.30 -3.08
C LEU A 95 21.97 5.94 -3.50
N ALA A 96 22.43 5.85 -4.74
CA ALA A 96 23.09 4.67 -5.29
C ALA A 96 24.47 5.03 -5.81
N MET A 97 25.41 4.12 -5.66
CA MET A 97 26.70 4.22 -6.32
C MET A 97 26.67 3.31 -7.55
N ARG A 98 27.07 3.86 -8.67
CA ARG A 98 27.21 3.14 -9.93
C ARG A 98 28.61 3.27 -10.46
N GLU A 99 29.15 2.19 -10.97
CA GLU A 99 30.43 2.15 -11.64
C GLU A 99 30.21 1.85 -13.13
N ASP A 100 30.79 2.65 -14.00
CA ASP A 100 30.80 2.44 -15.43
C ASP A 100 32.24 2.53 -15.98
N GLN A 101 32.39 2.47 -17.31
CA GLN A 101 33.70 2.56 -17.98
C GLN A 101 34.41 3.91 -17.74
N ASN A 102 33.71 4.92 -17.27
CA ASN A 102 34.22 6.27 -17.03
C ASN A 102 34.51 6.56 -15.55
N GLY A 103 34.24 5.59 -14.67
CA GLY A 103 34.47 5.71 -13.22
C GLY A 103 33.24 5.45 -12.38
N ALA A 104 33.38 5.64 -11.07
CA ALA A 104 32.29 5.52 -10.11
C ALA A 104 31.61 6.85 -9.91
N PHE A 105 30.30 6.88 -9.86
CA PHE A 105 29.51 8.07 -9.61
C PHE A 105 28.31 7.79 -8.68
N ILE A 106 27.88 8.83 -7.99
CA ILE A 106 26.74 8.78 -7.09
C ILE A 106 25.51 9.33 -7.79
N GLU A 107 24.45 8.57 -7.74
CA GLU A 107 23.16 8.88 -8.32
C GLU A 107 22.09 9.06 -7.24
N ALA A 108 21.22 10.06 -7.41
CA ALA A 108 19.98 10.15 -6.67
C ALA A 108 18.89 9.38 -7.42
N VAL A 109 18.44 8.30 -6.87
CA VAL A 109 17.36 7.47 -7.43
C VAL A 109 16.05 7.84 -6.77
N GLN A 110 15.10 8.34 -7.55
CA GLN A 110 13.73 8.57 -7.13
C GLN A 110 12.85 7.46 -7.68
N LEU A 111 12.15 6.76 -6.81
CA LEU A 111 11.21 5.72 -7.20
C LEU A 111 9.78 6.17 -6.84
N ARG A 112 9.00 6.44 -7.86
CA ARG A 112 7.57 6.66 -7.78
C ARG A 112 6.87 5.32 -7.97
N GLN A 113 6.06 4.93 -7.00
CA GLN A 113 5.40 3.62 -6.99
C GLN A 113 3.89 3.79 -7.02
N GLN A 114 3.23 2.95 -7.79
CA GLN A 114 1.78 2.86 -7.85
C GLN A 114 1.36 1.40 -7.81
N GLN A 115 0.52 1.07 -6.84
CA GLN A 115 0.05 -0.29 -6.60
C GLN A 115 -1.47 -0.28 -6.53
N GLN A 116 -2.09 -1.19 -7.25
CA GLN A 116 -3.54 -1.39 -7.22
C GLN A 116 -3.90 -2.57 -6.34
N TYR A 117 -4.83 -2.35 -5.45
CA TYR A 117 -5.35 -3.36 -4.52
C TYR A 117 -6.83 -3.60 -4.71
N VAL A 118 -7.21 -4.85 -4.56
CA VAL A 118 -8.59 -5.27 -4.28
C VAL A 118 -8.62 -5.68 -2.81
N GLU A 119 -9.39 -4.98 -1.98
CA GLU A 119 -9.44 -5.17 -0.54
C GLU A 119 -10.83 -5.58 -0.08
N ILE A 120 -10.88 -6.58 0.79
CA ILE A 120 -12.08 -6.95 1.54
C ILE A 120 -11.90 -6.39 2.96
N PRO A 121 -12.61 -5.32 3.34
CA PRO A 121 -12.61 -4.80 4.70
C PRO A 121 -13.50 -5.66 5.59
N LEU A 122 -13.12 -5.77 6.86
CA LEU A 122 -13.94 -6.29 7.94
C LEU A 122 -13.87 -5.29 9.08
N THR A 123 -14.93 -4.50 9.26
CA THR A 123 -14.95 -3.39 10.20
C THR A 123 -16.10 -3.52 11.18
N PHE A 124 -15.86 -3.14 12.41
CA PHE A 124 -16.89 -2.89 13.41
C PHE A 124 -17.28 -1.41 13.33
N LYS A 125 -18.57 -1.14 13.17
CA LYS A 125 -19.12 0.20 13.00
C LYS A 125 -20.04 0.52 14.17
N MET A 126 -19.80 1.63 14.82
CA MET A 126 -20.62 2.19 15.90
C MET A 126 -21.32 3.43 15.38
N ARG A 127 -22.62 3.51 15.56
CA ARG A 127 -23.46 4.60 15.06
C ARG A 127 -24.19 5.27 16.21
N THR A 128 -24.41 6.55 16.11
CA THR A 128 -25.35 7.28 17.00
C THR A 128 -26.78 7.01 16.58
N ASN A 129 -27.72 7.34 17.44
CA ASN A 129 -29.11 7.53 17.01
C ASN A 129 -29.17 8.68 16.00
N GLU A 130 -30.21 8.68 15.17
CA GLU A 130 -30.41 9.73 14.19
C GLU A 130 -30.71 11.07 14.88
N ILE A 131 -29.94 12.09 14.49
CA ILE A 131 -30.07 13.46 14.99
C ILE A 131 -30.32 14.33 13.78
N GLY A 132 -31.58 14.74 13.58
CA GLY A 132 -31.99 15.66 12.49
C GLY A 132 -31.59 15.14 11.09
N TYR A 133 -31.94 13.94 10.73
CA TYR A 133 -31.58 13.24 9.48
C TYR A 133 -30.10 12.85 9.34
N ALA A 134 -29.27 13.05 10.35
CA ALA A 134 -27.86 12.68 10.35
C ALA A 134 -27.59 11.60 11.40
N THR A 135 -26.81 10.59 11.03
CA THR A 135 -26.28 9.56 11.91
C THR A 135 -24.75 9.62 11.85
N TYR A 136 -24.11 9.88 12.95
CA TYR A 136 -22.65 9.88 13.04
C TYR A 136 -22.18 8.46 13.32
N PHE A 137 -21.04 8.11 12.77
CA PHE A 137 -20.45 6.79 13.02
C PHE A 137 -18.92 6.82 13.15
N GLY A 138 -18.42 5.90 13.94
CA GLY A 138 -17.02 5.51 13.99
C GLY A 138 -16.88 4.07 13.53
N GLN A 139 -15.79 3.74 12.89
CA GLN A 139 -15.49 2.37 12.46
C GLN A 139 -14.03 2.03 12.68
N PHE A 140 -13.77 0.79 13.02
CA PHE A 140 -12.42 0.25 13.10
C PHE A 140 -12.42 -1.22 12.67
N GLY A 141 -11.31 -1.70 12.16
CA GLY A 141 -11.22 -3.08 11.70
C GLY A 141 -9.97 -3.35 10.89
N MET A 142 -10.04 -4.41 10.12
CA MET A 142 -8.93 -4.88 9.28
C MET A 142 -9.36 -4.92 7.82
N GLY A 143 -8.40 -4.63 6.94
CA GLY A 143 -8.52 -4.82 5.50
C GLY A 143 -7.63 -5.96 5.04
N PHE A 144 -8.14 -6.77 4.12
CA PHE A 144 -7.45 -7.88 3.49
C PHE A 144 -7.28 -7.56 2.01
N GLY A 145 -6.17 -6.91 1.68
CA GLY A 145 -5.86 -6.45 0.33
C GLY A 145 -5.07 -7.48 -0.48
N LEU A 146 -5.45 -7.63 -1.74
CA LEU A 146 -4.70 -8.38 -2.74
C LEU A 146 -4.14 -7.39 -3.76
N ASN A 147 -2.84 -7.43 -3.99
CA ASN A 147 -2.18 -6.64 -5.02
C ASN A 147 -2.48 -7.24 -6.38
N VAL A 148 -3.07 -6.46 -7.28
CA VAL A 148 -3.42 -6.90 -8.65
C VAL A 148 -2.53 -6.25 -9.71
N ARG A 149 -1.91 -5.12 -9.38
CA ARG A 149 -1.00 -4.40 -10.28
C ARG A 149 0.01 -3.61 -9.47
N SER A 150 1.27 -3.65 -9.88
CA SER A 150 2.35 -2.93 -9.22
C SER A 150 3.31 -2.39 -10.25
N GLU A 151 3.38 -1.08 -10.35
CA GLU A 151 4.20 -0.35 -11.30
C GLU A 151 5.03 0.70 -10.59
N GLY A 152 6.18 1.04 -11.16
CA GLY A 152 7.03 2.10 -10.69
C GLY A 152 7.61 2.89 -11.83
N THR A 153 7.91 4.16 -11.57
CA THR A 153 8.74 4.99 -12.44
C THR A 153 9.96 5.37 -11.65
N GLN A 154 11.11 4.93 -12.13
CA GLN A 154 12.40 5.25 -11.57
C GLN A 154 12.99 6.45 -12.31
N LYS A 155 13.38 7.49 -11.59
CA LYS A 155 14.14 8.61 -12.11
C LYS A 155 15.51 8.63 -11.47
N THR A 156 16.54 8.48 -12.27
CA THR A 156 17.94 8.48 -11.84
C THR A 156 18.58 9.79 -12.24
N THR A 157 19.25 10.43 -11.30
CA THR A 157 19.92 11.70 -11.52
C THR A 157 21.33 11.61 -10.93
N PRO A 158 22.36 11.41 -11.76
CA PRO A 158 23.74 11.43 -11.29
C PRO A 158 24.12 12.87 -10.90
N PHE A 159 24.87 13.03 -9.80
CA PHE A 159 25.24 14.34 -9.30
C PHE A 159 26.69 14.48 -8.82
N ALA A 160 27.39 13.36 -8.59
CA ALA A 160 28.78 13.38 -8.16
C ALA A 160 29.56 12.23 -8.80
N VAL A 161 30.79 12.51 -9.15
CA VAL A 161 31.78 11.51 -9.62
C VAL A 161 32.75 11.24 -8.50
N LEU A 162 33.11 9.98 -8.30
CA LEU A 162 34.21 9.59 -7.42
C LEU A 162 35.50 9.68 -8.23
N ASP A 163 36.26 10.74 -8.03
CA ASP A 163 37.58 10.89 -8.65
C ASP A 163 38.64 10.27 -7.72
N SER A 164 39.40 9.32 -8.25
CA SER A 164 40.46 8.61 -7.53
C SER A 164 41.83 9.09 -8.01
N LEU A 165 42.13 10.36 -7.78
CA LEU A 165 43.44 10.94 -8.05
C LEU A 165 44.37 10.68 -6.84
N GLY A 166 45.43 9.91 -7.10
CA GLY A 166 46.52 9.74 -6.13
C GLY A 166 46.19 8.92 -4.88
N GLY A 167 45.18 8.00 -4.94
CA GLY A 167 44.80 7.12 -3.83
C GLY A 167 43.87 7.76 -2.78
N VAL A 168 43.39 8.96 -3.04
CA VAL A 168 42.33 9.61 -2.24
C VAL A 168 41.09 9.72 -3.13
N SER A 169 39.97 9.16 -2.66
CA SER A 169 38.69 9.29 -3.37
C SER A 169 38.03 10.59 -2.96
N GLU A 170 37.85 11.48 -3.89
CA GLU A 170 37.16 12.77 -3.68
C GLU A 170 35.84 12.81 -4.47
N LEU A 171 34.79 13.33 -3.85
CA LEU A 171 33.48 13.53 -4.48
C LEU A 171 33.49 14.86 -5.24
N VAL A 172 33.44 14.80 -6.56
CA VAL A 172 33.36 15.97 -7.42
C VAL A 172 31.91 16.16 -7.88
N PHE A 173 31.28 17.24 -7.43
CA PHE A 173 29.95 17.62 -7.87
C PHE A 173 29.98 18.30 -9.23
N SER A 174 29.14 17.85 -10.16
CA SER A 174 29.06 18.43 -11.49
C SER A 174 27.64 18.77 -11.90
N SER A 175 27.40 20.00 -12.27
CA SER A 175 26.10 20.45 -12.78
C SER A 175 25.73 19.82 -14.12
N THR A 176 26.72 19.47 -14.94
CA THR A 176 26.52 18.79 -16.24
C THR A 176 25.95 17.38 -16.08
N LEU A 177 26.21 16.69 -14.95
CA LEU A 177 25.63 15.38 -14.68
C LEU A 177 24.12 15.46 -14.40
N LEU A 178 23.63 16.58 -13.87
CA LEU A 178 22.19 16.76 -13.61
C LEU A 178 21.34 16.78 -14.88
N GLU A 179 21.94 17.14 -16.02
CA GLU A 179 21.25 17.17 -17.32
C GLU A 179 21.04 15.75 -17.91
N SER A 180 21.77 14.75 -17.41
CA SER A 180 21.71 13.36 -17.87
C SER A 180 20.66 12.52 -17.13
N ALA A 181 19.67 13.14 -16.49
CA ALA A 181 18.64 12.43 -15.77
C ALA A 181 17.84 11.46 -16.67
N ALA A 182 17.83 10.20 -16.32
CA ALA A 182 17.06 9.16 -17.01
C ALA A 182 15.75 8.85 -16.26
N SER A 183 14.71 8.53 -17.01
CA SER A 183 13.45 8.06 -16.44
C SER A 183 13.04 6.76 -17.10
N GLU A 184 12.81 5.73 -16.30
CA GLU A 184 12.46 4.40 -16.76
C GLU A 184 11.22 3.87 -16.01
N GLN A 185 10.36 3.15 -16.74
CA GLN A 185 9.26 2.43 -16.12
C GLN A 185 9.76 1.06 -15.66
N VAL A 186 9.53 0.76 -14.39
CA VAL A 186 9.97 -0.48 -13.76
C VAL A 186 8.75 -1.28 -13.30
N SER A 187 8.69 -2.55 -13.70
CA SER A 187 7.67 -3.46 -13.17
C SER A 187 8.03 -3.84 -11.73
N MET A 188 7.13 -3.53 -10.80
CA MET A 188 7.30 -3.84 -9.38
C MET A 188 6.59 -5.16 -8.97
N ALA A 189 5.95 -5.85 -9.92
CA ALA A 189 5.11 -7.01 -9.62
C ALA A 189 5.86 -8.16 -8.91
N ALA A 190 7.10 -8.44 -9.32
CA ALA A 190 7.92 -9.48 -8.70
C ALA A 190 8.50 -9.07 -7.32
N ARG A 191 8.44 -7.79 -6.99
CA ARG A 191 9.03 -7.21 -5.78
C ARG A 191 7.99 -6.85 -4.72
N THR A 192 6.71 -6.90 -5.08
CA THR A 192 5.61 -6.49 -4.22
C THR A 192 4.86 -7.71 -3.72
N ARG A 193 4.58 -7.76 -2.42
CA ARG A 193 3.80 -8.83 -1.82
C ARG A 193 2.38 -8.83 -2.35
N LEU A 194 1.87 -10.02 -2.64
CA LEU A 194 0.50 -10.22 -3.11
C LEU A 194 -0.52 -9.84 -2.03
N PHE A 195 -0.25 -10.15 -0.77
CA PHE A 195 -1.19 -9.98 0.34
C PHE A 195 -0.79 -8.83 1.26
N ARG A 196 -1.71 -7.87 1.45
CA ARG A 196 -1.54 -6.68 2.29
C ARG A 196 -2.62 -6.66 3.39
N PRO A 197 -2.34 -7.14 4.59
CA PRO A 197 -3.19 -6.88 5.74
C PRO A 197 -3.06 -5.41 6.15
N SER A 198 -4.18 -4.76 6.49
CA SER A 198 -4.21 -3.36 6.89
C SER A 198 -5.09 -3.15 8.11
N LEU A 199 -4.81 -2.11 8.85
CA LEU A 199 -5.67 -1.59 9.92
C LEU A 199 -6.47 -0.43 9.35
N ILE A 200 -7.77 -0.43 9.62
CA ILE A 200 -8.72 0.59 9.16
C ILE A 200 -9.33 1.27 10.38
N ILE A 201 -9.22 2.59 10.43
CA ILE A 201 -9.91 3.43 11.42
C ILE A 201 -10.57 4.56 10.66
N GLY A 202 -11.82 4.89 11.01
CA GLY A 202 -12.52 5.95 10.32
C GLY A 202 -13.72 6.47 11.11
N PHE A 203 -14.16 7.62 10.70
CA PHE A 203 -15.37 8.27 11.22
C PHE A 203 -16.09 8.99 10.09
N GLY A 204 -17.40 9.16 10.26
CA GLY A 204 -18.20 9.78 9.22
C GLY A 204 -19.61 10.10 9.66
N VAL A 205 -20.39 10.54 8.69
CA VAL A 205 -21.80 10.87 8.83
C VAL A 205 -22.58 10.26 7.68
N GLU A 206 -23.72 9.70 8.01
CA GLU A 206 -24.74 9.26 7.09
C GLU A 206 -25.91 10.23 7.16
N ARG A 207 -26.24 10.86 6.05
CA ARG A 207 -27.38 11.77 5.97
C ARG A 207 -28.50 11.11 5.19
N ARG A 208 -29.59 10.84 5.86
CA ARG A 208 -30.78 10.27 5.25
C ARG A 208 -31.38 11.25 4.23
N LEU A 209 -31.61 10.78 3.02
CA LEU A 209 -32.24 11.52 1.94
C LEU A 209 -33.75 11.21 1.90
N THR A 210 -34.07 9.94 1.67
CA THR A 210 -35.46 9.48 1.60
C THR A 210 -35.51 7.98 1.88
N GLY A 211 -36.51 7.54 2.65
CA GLY A 211 -36.67 6.15 3.01
C GLY A 211 -35.41 5.59 3.68
N THR A 212 -34.85 4.53 3.11
CA THR A 212 -33.60 3.89 3.55
C THR A 212 -32.34 4.47 2.90
N THR A 213 -32.48 5.34 1.89
CA THR A 213 -31.35 5.90 1.15
C THR A 213 -30.67 7.02 1.93
N ALA A 214 -29.38 6.90 2.12
CA ALA A 214 -28.55 7.88 2.80
C ALA A 214 -27.28 8.23 2.00
N LEU A 215 -26.87 9.49 2.09
CA LEU A 215 -25.54 9.94 1.66
C LEU A 215 -24.53 9.67 2.77
N VAL A 216 -23.38 9.13 2.43
CA VAL A 216 -22.28 8.84 3.36
C VAL A 216 -21.11 9.76 3.05
N PHE A 217 -20.60 10.40 4.09
CA PHE A 217 -19.33 11.13 4.06
C PHE A 217 -18.46 10.62 5.20
N ALA A 218 -17.27 10.17 4.89
CA ALA A 218 -16.36 9.68 5.90
C ALA A 218 -14.90 9.97 5.57
N VAL A 219 -14.08 10.00 6.61
CA VAL A 219 -12.63 10.00 6.53
C VAL A 219 -12.15 8.68 7.13
N ARG A 220 -11.29 7.99 6.41
CA ARG A 220 -10.70 6.73 6.83
C ARG A 220 -9.19 6.80 6.75
N TYR A 221 -8.53 6.28 7.76
CA TYR A 221 -7.10 5.98 7.74
C TYR A 221 -6.92 4.48 7.55
N ASN A 222 -6.14 4.10 6.55
CA ASN A 222 -5.85 2.71 6.22
C ASN A 222 -4.33 2.54 6.15
N VAL A 223 -3.77 1.79 7.09
CA VAL A 223 -2.33 1.57 7.18
C VAL A 223 -1.98 0.09 7.04
N GLY A 224 -1.03 -0.22 6.16
CA GLY A 224 -0.50 -1.57 6.00
C GLY A 224 0.21 -2.05 7.27
N LEU A 225 -0.11 -3.25 7.73
CA LEU A 225 0.49 -3.85 8.92
C LEU A 225 1.84 -4.52 8.61
N ARG A 226 2.05 -4.90 7.35
CA ARG A 226 3.24 -5.60 6.88
C ARG A 226 3.96 -4.79 5.80
N SER A 227 5.26 -5.03 5.60
CA SER A 227 5.99 -4.50 4.45
C SER A 227 5.30 -4.91 3.16
N GLN A 228 5.16 -3.96 2.25
CA GLN A 228 4.60 -4.20 0.92
C GLN A 228 5.59 -4.88 -0.03
N TYR A 229 6.88 -4.89 0.31
CA TYR A 229 7.92 -5.51 -0.49
C TYR A 229 8.25 -6.91 0.01
N GLU A 230 8.68 -7.77 -0.90
CA GLU A 230 9.24 -9.06 -0.56
C GLU A 230 10.66 -8.92 0.01
N ASP A 231 11.06 -9.84 0.88
CA ASP A 231 12.32 -9.75 1.63
C ASP A 231 13.59 -9.86 0.74
N PHE A 232 13.43 -10.21 -0.54
CA PHE A 232 14.48 -10.35 -1.54
C PHE A 232 14.44 -9.31 -2.65
N SER A 233 13.70 -8.24 -2.47
CA SER A 233 13.65 -7.18 -3.48
C SER A 233 14.93 -6.34 -3.42
N VAL A 234 16.01 -6.90 -3.94
CA VAL A 234 17.14 -6.11 -4.41
C VAL A 234 16.62 -5.33 -5.61
N LEU A 235 16.78 -4.03 -5.60
CA LEU A 235 16.60 -3.21 -6.81
C LEU A 235 17.73 -3.58 -7.78
N GLN A 236 17.60 -4.68 -8.50
CA GLN A 236 18.43 -4.94 -9.65
C GLN A 236 17.95 -4.04 -10.79
N SER A 237 18.63 -2.96 -11.02
CA SER A 237 18.68 -2.35 -12.35
C SER A 237 19.18 -3.44 -13.31
N GLN A 238 18.58 -3.58 -14.49
CA GLN A 238 18.97 -4.59 -15.48
C GLN A 238 20.44 -4.45 -15.94
N SER A 239 21.16 -3.43 -15.51
CA SER A 239 22.53 -3.09 -15.92
C SER A 239 23.54 -2.85 -14.80
N ALA A 240 23.15 -2.82 -13.53
CA ALA A 240 24.10 -2.71 -12.41
C ALA A 240 23.50 -3.32 -11.14
N GLU A 241 24.30 -4.08 -10.42
CA GLU A 241 24.00 -4.46 -9.04
C GLU A 241 24.11 -3.20 -8.18
N GLU A 242 22.97 -2.73 -7.70
CA GLU A 242 22.92 -1.59 -6.80
C GLU A 242 23.34 -2.07 -5.41
N LEU A 243 24.62 -1.91 -5.11
CA LEU A 243 25.21 -2.29 -3.83
C LEU A 243 25.37 -1.05 -2.98
N ILE A 244 24.82 -1.07 -1.77
CA ILE A 244 25.20 -0.13 -0.73
C ILE A 244 26.41 -0.72 -0.01
N TYR A 245 27.48 0.06 0.09
CA TYR A 245 28.63 -0.31 0.89
C TYR A 245 28.36 0.06 2.34
N GLN A 246 28.31 -0.93 3.21
CA GLN A 246 28.21 -0.73 4.64
C GLN A 246 29.56 -1.01 5.27
N TYR A 247 30.05 -0.04 6.07
CA TYR A 247 31.27 -0.20 6.84
C TYR A 247 31.05 -1.24 7.95
N ASP A 248 31.76 -2.35 7.85
CA ASP A 248 31.80 -3.37 8.92
C ASP A 248 32.90 -2.99 9.92
N ALA A 249 32.49 -2.53 11.10
CA ALA A 249 33.40 -2.16 12.16
C ALA A 249 34.25 -3.32 12.69
N ALA A 250 33.88 -4.57 12.46
CA ALA A 250 34.59 -5.74 12.91
C ALA A 250 35.73 -6.13 11.97
N SER A 251 35.56 -5.98 10.66
CA SER A 251 36.57 -6.27 9.66
C SER A 251 37.35 -5.05 9.19
N GLY A 252 36.87 -3.84 9.47
CA GLY A 252 37.42 -2.58 8.98
C GLY A 252 37.30 -2.38 7.47
N GLN A 253 36.42 -3.16 6.81
CA GLN A 253 36.21 -3.13 5.39
C GLN A 253 34.78 -2.68 5.04
N GLU A 254 34.66 -2.03 3.91
CA GLU A 254 33.34 -1.77 3.31
C GLU A 254 32.85 -3.03 2.60
N LEU A 255 31.76 -3.60 3.09
CA LEU A 255 31.14 -4.77 2.48
C LEU A 255 29.94 -4.34 1.64
N PRO A 256 29.80 -4.86 0.42
CA PRO A 256 28.61 -4.62 -0.39
C PRO A 256 27.41 -5.31 0.23
N VAL A 257 26.40 -4.53 0.59
CA VAL A 257 25.15 -5.04 1.15
C VAL A 257 24.03 -4.81 0.15
N PRO A 258 23.26 -5.85 -0.21
CA PRO A 258 22.12 -5.66 -1.10
C PRO A 258 21.10 -4.73 -0.45
N VAL A 259 20.64 -3.75 -1.22
CA VAL A 259 19.59 -2.81 -0.76
C VAL A 259 18.28 -3.56 -0.61
N GLN A 260 17.86 -3.80 0.62
CA GLN A 260 16.55 -4.36 0.90
C GLN A 260 15.54 -3.23 1.04
N MET A 261 14.57 -3.17 0.14
CA MET A 261 13.45 -2.26 0.32
C MET A 261 12.47 -2.85 1.33
N GLN A 262 12.37 -2.20 2.48
CA GLN A 262 11.31 -2.47 3.44
C GLN A 262 10.49 -1.19 3.63
N GLY A 263 9.19 -1.32 3.61
CA GLY A 263 8.34 -0.15 3.82
C GLY A 263 6.87 -0.54 3.90
N LYS A 264 6.13 0.31 4.56
CA LYS A 264 4.67 0.24 4.65
C LYS A 264 4.07 1.37 3.84
N THR A 265 2.81 1.27 3.52
CA THR A 265 2.04 2.38 2.97
C THR A 265 0.89 2.70 3.90
N GLY A 266 0.75 3.98 4.16
CA GLY A 266 -0.40 4.56 4.82
C GLY A 266 -1.20 5.39 3.82
N GLN A 267 -2.52 5.45 4.01
CA GLN A 267 -3.38 6.29 3.18
C GLN A 267 -4.51 6.89 4.01
N ILE A 268 -4.88 8.12 3.64
CA ILE A 268 -6.08 8.80 4.12
C ILE A 268 -7.08 8.78 2.97
N GLU A 269 -8.24 8.21 3.21
CA GLU A 269 -9.33 8.10 2.24
C GLU A 269 -10.47 9.05 2.62
N LEU A 270 -10.97 9.79 1.65
CA LEU A 270 -12.24 10.51 1.75
C LEU A 270 -13.31 9.64 1.09
N CYS A 271 -14.30 9.22 1.86
CA CYS A 271 -15.36 8.34 1.35
C CYS A 271 -16.62 9.13 1.09
N PHE A 272 -17.10 9.05 -0.13
CA PHE A 272 -18.37 9.63 -0.57
C PHE A 272 -19.24 8.51 -1.12
N GLY A 273 -20.44 8.32 -0.61
CA GLY A 273 -21.24 7.19 -1.03
C GLY A 273 -22.73 7.37 -0.88
N LEU A 274 -23.42 6.41 -1.48
CA LEU A 274 -24.85 6.18 -1.34
C LEU A 274 -25.07 4.83 -0.67
N MET A 275 -25.90 4.80 0.36
CA MET A 275 -26.34 3.59 1.06
C MET A 275 -27.85 3.44 0.86
N PHE A 276 -28.29 2.19 0.72
CA PHE A 276 -29.68 1.79 0.48
C PHE A 276 -30.15 0.83 1.53
#